data_029bf7e5e84a31727b10ac5141b068e6
#
_entry.id   029bf7e5e84a31727b10ac5141b068e6
#
_cell.length_a   1.000
_cell.length_b   1.000
_cell.length_c   1.000
_cell.angle_alpha   90.00
_cell.angle_beta   90.00
_cell.angle_gamma   90.00
#
_symmetry.space_group_name_H-M   'P 1'
#
loop_
_entity.id
_entity.type
_entity.pdbx_description
1 polymer ?
#
loop_
_entity_poly.entity_id
_entity_poly.type
_entity_poly.pdbx_seq_one_letter_code
_entity_poly.pdbx_strand_id
1 'polypeptide(L)'
;LNGWNIAWLQIVLLLIIAAAVLTLLIVRVPSQLYPVAVVCIALAVLLHTSLVSRFVVEWADISFEYWSANRTLLNGFWTMTSGGRTDSVLSVTILAPMYVLLSGLDLNLVFKVCYPALLTFIPLGVFCIARGRLGSRGALLAAFLIISGTVFFTEFLGLARQMVAELLLVAVAALLLHRSD
;
A
#
# COMPACT_ATOMS: atom_id res chain seq x y z
N LEU A 1 -17.20 -19.20 -1.66
CA LEU A 1 -17.69 -18.11 -2.53
C LEU A 1 -17.38 -18.49 -3.97
N ASN A 2 -18.42 -18.60 -4.83
CA ASN A 2 -18.26 -18.97 -6.23
C ASN A 2 -17.38 -17.93 -6.94
N GLY A 3 -16.27 -18.35 -7.54
CA GLY A 3 -15.28 -17.49 -8.16
C GLY A 3 -15.82 -16.50 -9.22
N TRP A 4 -16.98 -16.78 -9.80
CA TRP A 4 -17.66 -15.90 -10.76
C TRP A 4 -18.15 -14.58 -10.15
N ASN A 5 -18.61 -14.55 -8.90
CA ASN A 5 -19.11 -13.33 -8.26
C ASN A 5 -17.98 -12.34 -7.93
N ILE A 6 -16.77 -12.84 -7.67
CA ILE A 6 -15.59 -12.00 -7.39
C ILE A 6 -15.09 -11.33 -8.66
N ALA A 7 -15.08 -12.04 -9.80
CA ALA A 7 -14.64 -11.49 -11.08
C ALA A 7 -15.52 -10.29 -11.54
N TRP A 8 -16.84 -10.39 -11.38
CA TRP A 8 -17.73 -9.27 -11.71
C TRP A 8 -17.48 -8.04 -10.82
N LEU A 9 -17.29 -8.26 -9.52
CA LEU A 9 -17.00 -7.17 -8.60
C LEU A 9 -15.69 -6.46 -8.97
N GLN A 10 -14.69 -7.22 -9.36
CA GLN A 10 -13.40 -6.69 -9.82
C GLN A 10 -13.55 -5.86 -11.10
N ILE A 11 -14.31 -6.35 -12.08
CA ILE A 11 -14.56 -5.62 -13.32
C ILE A 11 -15.29 -4.30 -13.03
N VAL A 12 -16.34 -4.33 -12.20
CA VAL A 12 -17.08 -3.13 -11.80
C VAL A 12 -16.16 -2.13 -11.08
N LEU A 13 -15.32 -2.58 -10.16
CA LEU A 13 -14.36 -1.71 -9.47
C LEU A 13 -13.40 -1.05 -10.46
N LEU A 14 -12.83 -1.80 -11.40
CA LEU A 14 -11.91 -1.27 -12.40
C LEU A 14 -12.60 -0.26 -13.32
N LEU A 15 -13.87 -0.50 -13.71
CA LEU A 15 -14.67 0.44 -14.51
C LEU A 15 -14.94 1.74 -13.73
N ILE A 16 -15.26 1.65 -12.43
CA ILE A 16 -15.46 2.83 -11.58
C ILE A 16 -14.16 3.63 -11.47
N ILE A 17 -13.02 2.96 -11.26
CA ILE A 17 -11.71 3.62 -11.19
C ILE A 17 -11.38 4.30 -12.52
N ALA A 18 -11.57 3.62 -13.65
CA ALA A 18 -11.32 4.19 -14.97
C ALA A 18 -12.23 5.42 -15.23
N ALA A 19 -13.51 5.33 -14.91
CA ALA A 19 -14.45 6.44 -15.03
C ALA A 19 -14.06 7.63 -14.13
N ALA A 20 -13.64 7.37 -12.88
CA ALA A 20 -13.18 8.41 -11.97
C ALA A 20 -11.93 9.13 -12.50
N VAL A 21 -10.93 8.38 -12.98
CA VAL A 21 -9.71 8.96 -13.57
C VAL A 21 -10.03 9.79 -14.80
N LEU A 22 -10.84 9.27 -15.72
CA LEU A 22 -11.26 10.01 -16.92
C LEU A 22 -12.02 11.29 -16.56
N THR A 23 -12.93 11.22 -15.60
CA THR A 23 -13.68 12.39 -15.12
C THR A 23 -12.72 13.46 -14.55
N LEU A 24 -11.75 13.08 -13.74
CA LEU A 24 -10.76 13.99 -13.16
C LEU A 24 -9.83 14.62 -14.23
N LEU A 25 -9.61 13.93 -15.34
CA LEU A 25 -8.82 14.45 -16.46
C LEU A 25 -9.59 15.43 -17.33
N ILE A 26 -10.89 15.18 -17.57
CA ILE A 26 -11.74 15.96 -18.49
C ILE A 26 -12.34 17.15 -17.76
N VAL A 27 -12.95 16.94 -16.59
CA VAL A 27 -13.63 17.96 -15.80
C VAL A 27 -12.60 18.81 -15.05
N ARG A 28 -12.86 20.11 -14.94
CA ARG A 28 -12.06 21.01 -14.10
C ARG A 28 -12.52 20.87 -12.65
N VAL A 29 -11.75 20.13 -11.87
CA VAL A 29 -11.97 19.97 -10.43
C VAL A 29 -10.96 20.81 -9.63
N PRO A 30 -11.30 21.21 -8.38
CA PRO A 30 -10.36 21.88 -7.49
C PRO A 30 -9.08 21.05 -7.29
N SER A 31 -7.93 21.73 -7.31
CA SER A 31 -6.62 21.06 -7.23
C SER A 31 -6.40 20.25 -5.95
N GLN A 32 -7.17 20.53 -4.91
CA GLN A 32 -7.15 19.82 -3.62
C GLN A 32 -7.78 18.42 -3.69
N LEU A 33 -8.62 18.14 -4.67
CA LEU A 33 -9.27 16.83 -4.82
C LEU A 33 -8.36 15.76 -5.45
N TYR A 34 -7.36 16.18 -6.23
CA TYR A 34 -6.46 15.22 -6.89
C TYR A 34 -5.69 14.32 -5.92
N PRO A 35 -5.01 14.84 -4.87
CA PRO A 35 -4.30 13.97 -3.93
C PRO A 35 -5.26 13.03 -3.17
N VAL A 36 -6.46 13.50 -2.82
CA VAL A 36 -7.48 12.65 -2.19
C VAL A 36 -7.90 11.53 -3.13
N ALA A 37 -8.15 11.83 -4.41
CA ALA A 37 -8.49 10.84 -5.42
C ALA A 37 -7.39 9.80 -5.61
N VAL A 38 -6.11 10.21 -5.65
CA VAL A 38 -4.97 9.29 -5.74
C VAL A 38 -4.97 8.31 -4.58
N VAL A 39 -5.13 8.79 -3.35
CA VAL A 39 -5.18 7.92 -2.15
C VAL A 39 -6.38 6.98 -2.20
N CYS A 40 -7.57 7.49 -2.52
CA CYS A 40 -8.78 6.67 -2.59
C CYS A 40 -8.68 5.56 -3.66
N ILE A 41 -8.16 5.89 -4.86
CA ILE A 41 -7.98 4.92 -5.94
C ILE A 41 -6.95 3.86 -5.54
N ALA A 42 -5.79 4.27 -5.01
CA ALA A 42 -4.76 3.36 -4.56
C ALA A 42 -5.29 2.43 -3.46
N LEU A 43 -5.97 2.99 -2.46
CA LEU A 43 -6.54 2.23 -1.35
C LEU A 43 -7.60 1.23 -1.84
N ALA A 44 -8.47 1.64 -2.77
CA ALA A 44 -9.50 0.75 -3.34
C ALA A 44 -8.88 -0.47 -4.04
N VAL A 45 -7.84 -0.26 -4.85
CA VAL A 45 -7.13 -1.35 -5.55
C VAL A 45 -6.43 -2.27 -4.54
N LEU A 46 -5.70 -1.71 -3.59
CA LEU A 46 -4.92 -2.48 -2.62
C LEU A 46 -5.81 -3.27 -1.66
N LEU A 47 -6.86 -2.64 -1.11
CA LEU A 47 -7.78 -3.33 -0.21
C LEU A 47 -8.61 -4.39 -0.95
N HIS A 48 -9.02 -4.14 -2.21
CA HIS A 48 -9.69 -5.17 -2.99
C HIS A 48 -8.81 -6.42 -3.11
N THR A 49 -7.53 -6.25 -3.48
CA THR A 49 -6.59 -7.37 -3.62
C THR A 49 -6.29 -8.04 -2.27
N SER A 50 -6.04 -7.24 -1.23
CA SER A 50 -5.66 -7.74 0.09
C SER A 50 -6.80 -8.47 0.82
N LEU A 51 -8.06 -8.02 0.67
CA LEU A 51 -9.21 -8.55 1.42
C LEU A 51 -9.90 -9.73 0.72
N VAL A 52 -9.61 -10.01 -0.55
CA VAL A 52 -10.18 -11.14 -1.28
C VAL A 52 -9.83 -12.49 -0.64
N SER A 53 -8.60 -12.66 -0.15
CA SER A 53 -8.19 -13.86 0.56
C SER A 53 -8.58 -13.81 2.04
N ARG A 54 -8.87 -14.97 2.64
CA ARG A 54 -9.15 -15.08 4.08
C ARG A 54 -7.90 -14.86 4.93
N PHE A 55 -6.75 -15.32 4.45
CA PHE A 55 -5.46 -15.21 5.10
C PHE A 55 -4.55 -14.23 4.36
N VAL A 56 -3.40 -13.94 4.96
CA VAL A 56 -2.31 -13.23 4.28
C VAL A 56 -1.89 -14.03 3.04
N VAL A 57 -1.56 -13.37 1.95
CA VAL A 57 -1.26 -14.00 0.64
C VAL A 57 -0.19 -15.08 0.79
N GLU A 58 -0.50 -16.35 0.39
CA GLU A 58 0.31 -17.52 0.70
C GLU A 58 1.60 -17.67 -0.13
N TRP A 59 1.69 -17.01 -1.28
CA TRP A 59 2.74 -17.26 -2.30
C TRP A 59 3.91 -16.27 -2.27
N ALA A 60 4.06 -15.51 -1.20
CA ALA A 60 5.13 -14.53 -1.03
C ALA A 60 5.76 -14.60 0.37
N ASP A 61 6.85 -13.87 0.56
CA ASP A 61 7.60 -13.79 1.82
C ASP A 61 6.76 -13.26 3.00
N ILE A 62 5.61 -12.65 2.73
CA ILE A 62 4.72 -12.08 3.74
C ILE A 62 4.28 -13.10 4.80
N SER A 63 4.18 -14.38 4.45
CA SER A 63 3.86 -15.44 5.40
C SER A 63 4.96 -15.62 6.46
N PHE A 64 6.22 -15.52 6.05
CA PHE A 64 7.37 -15.54 6.97
C PHE A 64 7.42 -14.27 7.82
N GLU A 65 7.11 -13.13 7.23
CA GLU A 65 7.03 -11.84 7.92
C GLU A 65 5.93 -11.87 8.97
N TYR A 66 4.74 -12.36 8.61
CA TYR A 66 3.63 -12.55 9.52
C TYR A 66 3.99 -13.48 10.69
N TRP A 67 4.63 -14.62 10.38
CA TRP A 67 5.06 -15.57 11.40
C TRP A 67 6.06 -14.95 12.39
N SER A 68 7.06 -14.20 11.90
CA SER A 68 8.04 -13.51 12.74
C SER A 68 7.38 -12.45 13.64
N ALA A 69 6.46 -11.67 13.10
CA ALA A 69 5.66 -10.70 13.86
C ALA A 69 4.79 -11.37 14.93
N ASN A 70 4.10 -12.45 14.56
CA ASN A 70 3.25 -13.20 15.48
C ASN A 70 4.05 -13.83 16.63
N ARG A 71 5.24 -14.33 16.35
CA ARG A 71 6.14 -14.86 17.37
C ARG A 71 6.55 -13.77 18.39
N THR A 72 6.90 -12.57 17.92
CA THR A 72 7.20 -11.43 18.80
C THR A 72 5.99 -11.06 19.64
N LEU A 73 4.80 -11.07 19.07
CA LEU A 73 3.55 -10.77 19.79
C LEU A 73 3.26 -11.81 20.88
N LEU A 74 3.40 -13.10 20.58
CA LEU A 74 3.16 -14.20 21.53
C LEU A 74 4.19 -14.25 22.66
N ASN A 75 5.45 -13.96 22.36
CA ASN A 75 6.51 -13.95 23.35
C ASN A 75 6.49 -12.70 24.26
N GLY A 76 5.84 -11.63 23.82
CA GLY A 76 5.84 -10.34 24.50
C GLY A 76 7.16 -9.56 24.40
N PHE A 77 8.15 -10.09 23.69
CA PHE A 77 9.45 -9.44 23.44
C PHE A 77 10.05 -9.91 22.12
N TRP A 78 10.83 -9.03 21.52
CA TRP A 78 11.55 -9.34 20.28
C TRP A 78 12.83 -10.11 20.57
N THR A 79 13.08 -11.19 19.83
CA THR A 79 14.33 -11.94 19.85
C THR A 79 14.80 -12.24 18.44
N MET A 80 16.08 -12.08 18.21
CA MET A 80 16.69 -12.53 16.98
C MET A 80 17.07 -14.01 17.15
N THR A 81 16.37 -14.90 16.45
CA THR A 81 16.76 -16.30 16.43
C THR A 81 17.85 -16.53 15.37
N SER A 82 18.85 -17.33 15.72
CA SER A 82 19.93 -17.70 14.82
C SER A 82 19.37 -18.37 13.57
N GLY A 83 19.31 -17.64 12.46
CA GLY A 83 18.91 -18.13 11.15
C GLY A 83 17.75 -17.42 10.44
N GLY A 84 16.99 -16.57 11.11
CA GLY A 84 15.86 -15.86 10.48
C GLY A 84 16.24 -14.50 9.90
N ARG A 85 16.39 -14.40 8.56
CA ARG A 85 16.60 -13.11 7.87
C ARG A 85 15.46 -12.12 8.16
N THR A 86 14.25 -12.60 8.38
CA THR A 86 13.07 -11.79 8.69
C THR A 86 13.06 -11.24 10.11
N ASP A 87 13.74 -11.89 11.05
CA ASP A 87 13.76 -11.46 12.44
C ASP A 87 14.47 -10.12 12.64
N SER A 88 15.43 -9.77 11.79
CA SER A 88 16.15 -8.49 11.82
C SER A 88 15.36 -7.32 11.22
N VAL A 89 14.22 -7.59 10.59
CA VAL A 89 13.41 -6.56 9.91
C VAL A 89 12.43 -5.93 10.90
N LEU A 90 12.86 -4.90 11.59
CA LEU A 90 12.09 -4.24 12.66
C LEU A 90 10.78 -3.61 12.19
N SER A 91 10.70 -3.21 10.91
CA SER A 91 9.46 -2.71 10.29
C SER A 91 8.34 -3.76 10.22
N VAL A 92 8.66 -5.02 10.46
CA VAL A 92 7.69 -6.12 10.51
C VAL A 92 7.62 -6.72 11.90
N THR A 93 8.77 -7.08 12.48
CA THR A 93 8.84 -7.83 13.73
C THR A 93 8.49 -7.01 14.98
N ILE A 94 8.62 -5.68 14.91
CA ILE A 94 8.26 -4.77 16.02
C ILE A 94 7.05 -3.91 15.61
N LEU A 95 7.05 -3.32 14.44
CA LEU A 95 6.01 -2.36 14.04
C LEU A 95 4.63 -3.03 13.95
N ALA A 96 4.52 -4.24 13.40
CA ALA A 96 3.24 -4.95 13.32
C ALA A 96 2.67 -5.30 14.72
N PRO A 97 3.43 -5.90 15.67
CA PRO A 97 3.00 -6.05 17.06
C PRO A 97 2.59 -4.74 17.73
N MET A 98 3.32 -3.64 17.50
CA MET A 98 2.94 -2.33 18.03
C MET A 98 1.57 -1.88 17.50
N TYR A 99 1.28 -2.07 16.21
CA TYR A 99 -0.05 -1.77 15.67
C TYR A 99 -1.14 -2.60 16.34
N VAL A 100 -0.91 -3.89 16.55
CA VAL A 100 -1.86 -4.77 17.28
C VAL A 100 -2.11 -4.23 18.68
N LEU A 101 -1.07 -3.95 19.44
CA LEU A 101 -1.17 -3.50 20.83
C LEU A 101 -1.84 -2.12 20.97
N LEU A 102 -1.57 -1.21 20.02
CA LEU A 102 -2.11 0.15 20.07
C LEU A 102 -3.54 0.24 19.54
N SER A 103 -3.87 -0.54 18.50
CA SER A 103 -5.18 -0.45 17.83
C SER A 103 -6.19 -1.48 18.33
N GLY A 104 -5.73 -2.56 18.98
CA GLY A 104 -6.57 -3.73 19.32
C GLY A 104 -6.99 -4.57 18.12
N LEU A 105 -6.44 -4.29 16.92
CA LEU A 105 -6.73 -5.06 15.71
C LEU A 105 -6.02 -6.42 15.75
N ASP A 106 -6.62 -7.43 15.12
CA ASP A 106 -5.94 -8.68 14.86
C ASP A 106 -4.73 -8.51 13.93
N LEU A 107 -3.67 -9.27 14.17
CA LEU A 107 -2.43 -9.19 13.37
C LEU A 107 -2.69 -9.40 11.88
N ASN A 108 -3.62 -10.28 11.51
CA ASN A 108 -4.01 -10.49 10.12
C ASN A 108 -4.61 -9.21 9.50
N LEU A 109 -5.43 -8.45 10.25
CA LEU A 109 -5.96 -7.16 9.79
C LEU A 109 -4.87 -6.10 9.68
N VAL A 110 -3.87 -6.10 10.56
CA VAL A 110 -2.72 -5.19 10.45
C VAL A 110 -1.99 -5.41 9.11
N PHE A 111 -1.72 -6.66 8.75
CA PHE A 111 -1.07 -6.98 7.47
C PHE A 111 -1.96 -6.68 6.26
N LYS A 112 -3.28 -6.83 6.37
CA LYS A 112 -4.23 -6.67 5.27
C LYS A 112 -4.74 -5.24 5.07
N VAL A 113 -4.67 -4.41 6.09
CA VAL A 113 -5.24 -3.06 6.06
C VAL A 113 -4.17 -2.01 6.34
N CYS A 114 -3.42 -2.14 7.44
CA CYS A 114 -2.47 -1.09 7.85
C CYS A 114 -1.29 -0.98 6.88
N TYR A 115 -0.66 -2.08 6.50
CA TYR A 115 0.45 -2.05 5.54
C TYR A 115 0.00 -1.59 4.13
N PRO A 116 -1.08 -2.12 3.55
CA PRO A 116 -1.60 -1.58 2.29
C PRO A 116 -1.99 -0.10 2.38
N ALA A 117 -2.52 0.36 3.51
CA ALA A 117 -2.79 1.79 3.70
C ALA A 117 -1.52 2.64 3.67
N LEU A 118 -0.41 2.17 4.27
CA LEU A 118 0.90 2.83 4.14
C LEU A 118 1.39 2.88 2.69
N LEU A 119 1.15 1.83 1.91
CA LEU A 119 1.56 1.77 0.51
C LEU A 119 0.87 2.83 -0.35
N THR A 120 -0.32 3.31 0.02
CA THR A 120 -1.03 4.38 -0.71
C THR A 120 -0.28 5.71 -0.73
N PHE A 121 0.62 5.94 0.21
CA PHE A 121 1.44 7.15 0.23
C PHE A 121 2.53 7.17 -0.85
N ILE A 122 2.86 6.04 -1.48
CA ILE A 122 3.82 5.98 -2.59
C ILE A 122 3.28 6.73 -3.80
N PRO A 123 2.11 6.38 -4.39
CA PRO A 123 1.56 7.15 -5.51
C PRO A 123 1.21 8.58 -5.12
N LEU A 124 0.85 8.85 -3.85
CA LEU A 124 0.68 10.22 -3.37
C LEU A 124 2.00 11.01 -3.41
N GLY A 125 3.10 10.42 -2.97
CA GLY A 125 4.43 11.05 -3.04
C GLY A 125 4.85 11.31 -4.48
N VAL A 126 4.64 10.36 -5.40
CA VAL A 126 4.86 10.55 -6.84
C VAL A 126 4.00 11.69 -7.39
N PHE A 127 2.73 11.77 -6.99
CA PHE A 127 1.85 12.89 -7.33
C PHE A 127 2.44 14.23 -6.86
N CYS A 128 2.89 14.31 -5.60
CA CYS A 128 3.48 15.53 -5.04
C CYS A 128 4.74 15.96 -5.80
N ILE A 129 5.64 15.03 -6.10
CA ILE A 129 6.86 15.28 -6.86
C ILE A 129 6.54 15.76 -8.30
N ALA A 130 5.61 15.09 -8.98
CA ALA A 130 5.26 15.38 -10.36
C ALA A 130 4.48 16.69 -10.52
N ARG A 131 3.73 17.11 -9.49
CA ARG A 131 2.79 18.24 -9.57
C ARG A 131 3.47 19.57 -9.91
N GLY A 132 4.67 19.81 -9.38
CA GLY A 132 5.42 21.03 -9.65
C GLY A 132 5.78 21.22 -11.13
N ARG A 133 6.03 20.11 -11.85
CA ARG A 133 6.46 20.14 -13.26
C ARG A 133 5.33 19.87 -14.25
N LEU A 134 4.39 18.98 -13.91
CA LEU A 134 3.36 18.49 -14.84
C LEU A 134 1.97 19.08 -14.56
N GLY A 135 1.83 19.86 -13.48
CA GLY A 135 0.53 20.29 -12.98
C GLY A 135 -0.31 19.14 -12.42
N SER A 136 -1.50 19.44 -11.89
CA SER A 136 -2.30 18.45 -11.15
C SER A 136 -2.79 17.27 -12.01
N ARG A 137 -3.13 17.51 -13.29
CA ARG A 137 -3.59 16.43 -14.20
C ARG A 137 -2.45 15.51 -14.62
N GLY A 138 -1.29 16.09 -14.97
CA GLY A 138 -0.11 15.30 -15.30
C GLY A 138 0.40 14.49 -14.11
N ALA A 139 0.36 15.05 -12.91
CA ALA A 139 0.70 14.37 -11.68
C ALA A 139 -0.27 13.23 -11.34
N LEU A 140 -1.58 13.41 -11.60
CA LEU A 140 -2.57 12.33 -11.47
C LEU A 140 -2.22 11.16 -12.40
N LEU A 141 -1.88 11.44 -13.66
CA LEU A 141 -1.47 10.40 -14.61
C LEU A 141 -0.20 9.67 -14.16
N ALA A 142 0.80 10.40 -13.66
CA ALA A 142 2.02 9.79 -13.13
C ALA A 142 1.74 8.86 -11.94
N ALA A 143 0.91 9.31 -10.99
CA ALA A 143 0.49 8.48 -9.87
C ALA A 143 -0.34 7.27 -10.32
N PHE A 144 -1.25 7.46 -11.29
CA PHE A 144 -2.08 6.40 -11.81
C PHE A 144 -1.28 5.33 -12.56
N LEU A 145 -0.22 5.70 -13.27
CA LEU A 145 0.71 4.74 -13.89
C LEU A 145 1.34 3.79 -12.84
N ILE A 146 1.71 4.31 -11.66
CA ILE A 146 2.20 3.47 -10.56
C ILE A 146 1.10 2.53 -10.07
N ILE A 147 -0.11 3.06 -9.80
CA ILE A 147 -1.25 2.27 -9.29
C ILE A 147 -1.67 1.18 -10.27
N SER A 148 -1.62 1.45 -11.57
CA SER A 148 -2.00 0.50 -12.63
C SER A 148 -0.96 -0.58 -12.90
N GLY A 149 0.26 -0.42 -12.39
CA GLY A 149 1.31 -1.43 -12.50
C GLY A 149 0.98 -2.69 -11.69
N THR A 150 1.09 -3.88 -12.29
CA THR A 150 0.79 -5.15 -11.61
C THR A 150 1.61 -5.30 -10.33
N VAL A 151 2.86 -4.89 -10.34
CA VAL A 151 3.78 -4.93 -9.19
C VAL A 151 3.19 -4.21 -7.97
N PHE A 152 2.46 -3.09 -8.18
CA PHE A 152 1.90 -2.29 -7.10
C PHE A 152 0.86 -3.03 -6.26
N PHE A 153 -0.02 -3.80 -6.90
CA PHE A 153 -1.11 -4.50 -6.21
C PHE A 153 -0.93 -6.01 -6.08
N THR A 154 0.20 -6.55 -6.56
CA THR A 154 0.56 -7.96 -6.39
C THR A 154 1.83 -8.11 -5.57
N GLU A 155 2.98 -7.73 -6.12
CA GLU A 155 4.30 -7.98 -5.52
C GLU A 155 4.48 -7.21 -4.19
N PHE A 156 4.10 -5.92 -4.16
CA PHE A 156 4.24 -5.13 -2.94
C PHE A 156 3.37 -5.66 -1.81
N LEU A 157 2.17 -6.15 -2.09
CA LEU A 157 1.32 -6.76 -1.06
C LEU A 157 1.88 -8.06 -0.49
N GLY A 158 2.79 -8.71 -1.22
CA GLY A 158 3.50 -9.90 -0.77
C GLY A 158 4.70 -9.64 0.14
N LEU A 159 5.07 -8.35 0.41
CA LEU A 159 6.30 -7.96 1.10
C LEU A 159 6.07 -6.74 1.99
N ALA A 160 5.64 -6.93 3.25
CA ALA A 160 5.34 -5.83 4.16
C ALA A 160 6.57 -4.94 4.45
N ARG A 161 7.76 -5.53 4.56
CA ARG A 161 9.03 -4.78 4.71
C ARG A 161 9.28 -3.85 3.53
N GLN A 162 8.92 -4.26 2.32
CA GLN A 162 9.12 -3.46 1.11
C GLN A 162 8.15 -2.29 1.06
N MET A 163 6.90 -2.46 1.51
CA MET A 163 5.95 -1.35 1.61
C MET A 163 6.50 -0.19 2.44
N VAL A 164 7.14 -0.50 3.58
CA VAL A 164 7.77 0.51 4.45
C VAL A 164 9.01 1.11 3.81
N ALA A 165 9.85 0.28 3.18
CA ALA A 165 11.08 0.75 2.51
C ALA A 165 10.77 1.70 1.34
N GLU A 166 9.81 1.36 0.48
CA GLU A 166 9.38 2.19 -0.65
C GLU A 166 8.73 3.49 -0.19
N LEU A 167 7.95 3.46 0.90
CA LEU A 167 7.40 4.67 1.51
C LEU A 167 8.53 5.62 1.94
N LEU A 168 9.54 5.10 2.63
CA LEU A 168 10.68 5.90 3.06
C LEU A 168 11.48 6.44 1.85
N LEU A 169 11.68 5.64 0.81
CA LEU A 169 12.35 6.05 -0.41
C LEU A 169 11.63 7.22 -1.08
N VAL A 170 10.31 7.12 -1.24
CA VAL A 170 9.50 8.19 -1.86
C VAL A 170 9.48 9.43 -0.97
N ALA A 171 9.43 9.28 0.35
CA ALA A 171 9.50 10.41 1.28
C ALA A 171 10.85 11.16 1.16
N VAL A 172 11.96 10.43 1.11
CA VAL A 172 13.30 11.01 0.92
C VAL A 172 13.39 11.70 -0.44
N ALA A 173 12.92 11.07 -1.52
CA ALA A 173 12.90 11.66 -2.85
C ALA A 173 12.07 12.96 -2.89
N ALA A 174 10.90 12.98 -2.25
CA ALA A 174 10.06 14.17 -2.14
C ALA A 174 10.76 15.32 -1.40
N LEU A 175 11.45 15.01 -0.29
CA LEU A 175 12.22 16.00 0.47
C LEU A 175 13.40 16.58 -0.31
N LEU A 176 14.14 15.73 -1.03
CA LEU A 176 15.29 16.16 -1.83
C LEU A 176 14.85 17.06 -2.99
N LEU A 177 13.78 16.69 -3.68
CA LEU A 177 13.28 17.46 -4.82
C LEU A 177 12.58 18.76 -4.41
N HIS A 178 11.92 18.79 -3.25
CA HIS A 178 11.32 20.01 -2.73
C HIS A 178 12.36 21.04 -2.27
N ARG A 179 13.56 20.61 -1.88
CA ARG A 179 14.64 21.49 -1.44
C ARG A 179 15.43 22.12 -2.60
N SER A 180 15.25 21.61 -3.81
CA SER A 180 15.94 22.11 -5.02
C SER A 180 15.16 23.20 -5.78
N ASP A 181 13.93 23.47 -5.38
CA ASP A 181 13.08 24.56 -5.88
C ASP A 181 13.11 25.76 -4.90
#